data_96add4eab776d33b501e98857e3595d7
#
_entry.id   96add4eab776d33b501e98857e3595d7
#
_cell.length_a   1.000
_cell.length_b   1.000
_cell.length_c   1.000
_cell.angle_alpha   90.00
_cell.angle_beta   90.00
_cell.angle_gamma   90.00
#
_symmetry.space_group_name_H-M   'P 1'
#
loop_
_entity.id
_entity.type
_entity.pdbx_description
1 polymer ?
#
loop_
_entity_poly.entity_id
_entity_poly.type
_entity_poly.pdbx_seq_one_letter_code
_entity_poly.pdbx_strand_id
1 'polypeptide(L)'
;MRCVRPSPSVWIGASAPPAIDRAARLAEGWIASPGLTGEEARVQADIYRERCAAFGRQPSAIALRRDIYVGESSDEAKAVLQHALSQGYRGIPAEALITGSVDEVAEQFRTFEEIGYTDILVRHLTNDQPKVLGSLERLAAVRAALA
;
A
#
# COMPACT_ATOMS: atom_id res chain seq x y z
N MET A 1 39.85 10.28 -1.25
CA MET A 1 38.94 9.35 -0.56
C MET A 1 37.54 9.57 -1.11
N ARG A 2 37.04 8.71 -1.99
CA ARG A 2 35.69 8.83 -2.56
C ARG A 2 34.69 8.32 -1.52
N CYS A 3 33.88 9.21 -0.96
CA CYS A 3 32.75 8.79 -0.12
C CYS A 3 31.75 8.07 -1.04
N VAL A 4 31.81 6.75 -1.09
CA VAL A 4 30.79 5.92 -1.76
C VAL A 4 29.58 5.89 -0.85
N ARG A 5 28.72 6.89 -0.97
CA ARG A 5 27.35 6.76 -0.42
C ARG A 5 26.61 5.82 -1.35
N PRO A 6 25.94 4.78 -0.84
CA PRO A 6 25.06 3.99 -1.68
C PRO A 6 24.02 4.93 -2.30
N SER A 7 23.76 4.78 -3.59
CA SER A 7 22.70 5.54 -4.27
C SER A 7 21.37 5.28 -3.56
N PRO A 8 20.49 6.29 -3.40
CA PRO A 8 19.15 6.03 -2.90
C PRO A 8 18.42 5.04 -3.81
N SER A 9 17.68 4.12 -3.22
CA SER A 9 16.83 3.18 -3.94
C SER A 9 15.72 3.94 -4.68
N VAL A 10 15.52 3.62 -5.95
CA VAL A 10 14.50 4.25 -6.80
C VAL A 10 13.36 3.25 -7.02
N TRP A 11 12.16 3.63 -6.61
CA TRP A 11 10.93 2.87 -6.84
C TRP A 11 10.05 3.58 -7.85
N ILE A 12 9.44 2.83 -8.77
CA ILE A 12 8.58 3.38 -9.81
C ILE A 12 7.12 2.95 -9.56
N GLY A 13 6.21 3.93 -9.46
CA GLY A 13 4.77 3.69 -9.46
C GLY A 13 4.29 3.38 -10.88
N ALA A 14 3.61 2.25 -11.07
CA ALA A 14 3.12 1.84 -12.38
C ALA A 14 1.91 0.90 -12.26
N SER A 15 0.95 1.03 -13.19
CA SER A 15 -0.25 0.20 -13.28
C SER A 15 -0.44 -0.42 -14.65
N ALA A 16 -0.13 0.32 -15.73
CA ALA A 16 -0.23 -0.22 -17.08
C ALA A 16 0.90 -1.21 -17.37
N PRO A 17 0.65 -2.34 -18.07
CA PRO A 17 1.67 -3.36 -18.33
C PRO A 17 2.99 -2.84 -18.88
N PRO A 18 3.04 -1.89 -19.86
CA PRO A 18 4.31 -1.34 -20.34
C PRO A 18 5.06 -0.52 -19.28
N ALA A 19 4.34 0.09 -18.33
CA ALA A 19 4.95 0.86 -17.24
C ALA A 19 5.48 -0.07 -16.14
N ILE A 20 4.78 -1.18 -15.86
CA ILE A 20 5.25 -2.24 -14.95
C ILE A 20 6.52 -2.89 -15.52
N ASP A 21 6.55 -3.18 -16.82
CA ASP A 21 7.74 -3.69 -17.51
C ASP A 21 8.95 -2.75 -17.37
N ARG A 22 8.71 -1.44 -17.52
CA ARG A 22 9.75 -0.42 -17.32
C ARG A 22 10.24 -0.39 -15.87
N ALA A 23 9.34 -0.49 -14.90
CA ALA A 23 9.70 -0.56 -13.48
C ALA A 23 10.56 -1.80 -13.19
N ALA A 24 10.17 -2.97 -13.69
CA ALA A 24 10.91 -4.20 -13.54
C ALA A 24 12.32 -4.14 -14.15
N ARG A 25 12.48 -3.40 -15.26
CA ARG A 25 13.76 -3.26 -15.97
C ARG A 25 14.69 -2.25 -15.32
N LEU A 26 14.18 -1.13 -14.80
CA LEU A 26 15.00 0.05 -14.46
C LEU A 26 15.05 0.38 -12.96
N ALA A 27 14.04 -0.01 -12.18
CA ALA A 27 13.92 0.37 -10.76
C ALA A 27 14.40 -0.74 -9.82
N GLU A 28 14.70 -0.39 -8.59
CA GLU A 28 14.96 -1.33 -7.51
C GLU A 28 13.66 -1.85 -6.90
N GLY A 29 12.57 -1.08 -6.98
CA GLY A 29 11.27 -1.46 -6.48
C GLY A 29 10.13 -0.91 -7.32
N TRP A 30 8.95 -1.44 -7.10
CA TRP A 30 7.72 -1.03 -7.77
C TRP A 30 6.61 -0.72 -6.76
N ILE A 31 5.78 0.27 -7.08
CA ILE A 31 4.63 0.68 -6.27
C ILE A 31 3.35 0.50 -7.07
N ALA A 32 2.47 -0.37 -6.58
CA ALA A 32 1.15 -0.58 -7.13
C ALA A 32 0.19 0.57 -6.80
N SER A 33 -0.80 0.79 -7.67
CA SER A 33 -1.81 1.84 -7.53
C SER A 33 -2.69 1.65 -6.29
N PRO A 34 -3.11 2.75 -5.64
CA PRO A 34 -4.01 2.69 -4.48
C PRO A 34 -5.43 2.22 -4.80
N GLY A 35 -5.85 2.28 -6.06
CA GLY A 35 -7.23 1.95 -6.46
C GLY A 35 -7.47 0.49 -6.84
N LEU A 36 -6.47 -0.38 -6.71
CA LEU A 36 -6.60 -1.80 -7.05
C LEU A 36 -7.41 -2.56 -5.99
N THR A 37 -8.33 -3.40 -6.44
CA THR A 37 -8.92 -4.44 -5.58
C THR A 37 -7.84 -5.45 -5.15
N GLY A 38 -8.15 -6.34 -4.21
CA GLY A 38 -7.21 -7.38 -3.78
C GLY A 38 -6.78 -8.31 -4.93
N GLU A 39 -7.72 -8.67 -5.81
CA GLU A 39 -7.43 -9.53 -6.98
C GLU A 39 -6.57 -8.79 -8.02
N GLU A 40 -6.90 -7.55 -8.34
CA GLU A 40 -6.08 -6.75 -9.26
C GLU A 40 -4.67 -6.52 -8.72
N ALA A 41 -4.53 -6.32 -7.41
CA ALA A 41 -3.23 -6.20 -6.75
C ALA A 41 -2.40 -7.49 -6.88
N ARG A 42 -3.04 -8.66 -6.73
CA ARG A 42 -2.40 -9.97 -6.97
C ARG A 42 -1.90 -10.10 -8.40
N VAL A 43 -2.78 -9.86 -9.37
CA VAL A 43 -2.46 -9.97 -10.80
C VAL A 43 -1.29 -9.05 -11.19
N GLN A 44 -1.30 -7.80 -10.74
CA GLN A 44 -0.22 -6.86 -11.04
C GLN A 44 1.11 -7.23 -10.36
N ALA A 45 1.08 -7.75 -9.14
CA ALA A 45 2.28 -8.23 -8.47
C ALA A 45 2.89 -9.43 -9.21
N ASP A 46 2.07 -10.35 -9.73
CA ASP A 46 2.54 -11.49 -10.51
C ASP A 46 3.17 -11.03 -11.83
N ILE A 47 2.53 -10.11 -12.56
CA ILE A 47 3.11 -9.50 -13.76
C ILE A 47 4.48 -8.87 -13.46
N TYR A 48 4.59 -8.10 -12.38
CA TYR A 48 5.85 -7.46 -12.01
C TYR A 48 6.95 -8.48 -11.71
N ARG A 49 6.65 -9.55 -10.96
CA ARG A 49 7.61 -10.63 -10.67
C ARG A 49 8.07 -11.35 -11.94
N GLU A 50 7.14 -11.69 -12.83
CA GLU A 50 7.45 -12.32 -14.12
C GLU A 50 8.37 -11.45 -14.97
N ARG A 51 8.12 -10.14 -15.03
CA ARG A 51 8.97 -9.20 -15.75
C ARG A 51 10.35 -9.07 -15.11
N CYS A 52 10.44 -8.98 -13.79
CA CYS A 52 11.74 -9.02 -13.12
C CYS A 52 12.53 -10.29 -13.47
N ALA A 53 11.90 -11.45 -13.40
CA ALA A 53 12.54 -12.72 -13.74
C ALA A 53 13.01 -12.75 -15.19
N ALA A 54 12.22 -12.24 -16.13
CA ALA A 54 12.59 -12.14 -17.54
C ALA A 54 13.82 -11.26 -17.79
N PHE A 55 14.04 -10.24 -16.93
CA PHE A 55 15.26 -9.41 -16.96
C PHE A 55 16.39 -9.93 -16.07
N GLY A 56 16.26 -11.12 -15.49
CA GLY A 56 17.24 -11.69 -14.56
C GLY A 56 17.40 -10.90 -13.27
N ARG A 57 16.37 -10.18 -12.83
CA ARG A 57 16.39 -9.31 -11.64
C ARG A 57 15.53 -9.88 -10.52
N GLN A 58 15.95 -9.62 -9.29
CA GLN A 58 15.15 -9.84 -8.10
C GLN A 58 14.61 -8.49 -7.62
N PRO A 59 13.29 -8.34 -7.40
CA PRO A 59 12.74 -7.11 -6.85
C PRO A 59 13.24 -6.90 -5.41
N SER A 60 13.69 -5.70 -5.07
CA SER A 60 14.05 -5.33 -3.69
C SER A 60 12.84 -4.88 -2.88
N ALA A 61 11.81 -4.36 -3.56
CA ALA A 61 10.55 -3.97 -2.96
C ALA A 61 9.40 -4.18 -3.95
N ILE A 62 8.33 -4.78 -3.45
CA ILE A 62 7.02 -4.87 -4.09
C ILE A 62 6.07 -4.13 -3.17
N ALA A 63 5.82 -2.86 -3.48
CA ALA A 63 5.07 -1.96 -2.62
C ALA A 63 3.65 -1.73 -3.12
N LEU A 64 2.72 -1.55 -2.19
CA LEU A 64 1.34 -1.18 -2.47
C LEU A 64 1.01 0.11 -1.73
N ARG A 65 0.42 1.09 -2.42
CA ARG A 65 -0.15 2.23 -1.72
C ARG A 65 -1.58 1.91 -1.30
N ARG A 66 -1.94 2.29 -0.06
CA ARG A 66 -3.32 2.23 0.47
C ARG A 66 -3.70 3.50 1.19
N ASP A 67 -4.92 3.95 0.95
CA ASP A 67 -5.53 5.01 1.72
C ASP A 67 -6.31 4.34 2.86
N ILE A 68 -6.00 4.73 4.11
CA ILE A 68 -6.37 3.99 5.32
C ILE A 68 -7.01 4.87 6.40
N TYR A 69 -7.70 4.23 7.33
CA TYR A 69 -8.02 4.79 8.64
C TYR A 69 -8.09 3.70 9.70
N VAL A 70 -7.27 3.81 10.74
CA VAL A 70 -7.31 2.91 11.90
C VAL A 70 -8.12 3.59 12.99
N GLY A 71 -9.33 3.10 13.22
CA GLY A 71 -10.27 3.63 14.20
C GLY A 71 -10.00 3.15 15.63
N GLU A 72 -10.61 3.83 16.61
CA GLU A 72 -10.70 3.34 17.99
C GLU A 72 -11.58 2.09 18.08
N SER A 73 -12.54 1.98 17.16
CA SER A 73 -13.43 0.84 17.00
C SER A 73 -13.78 0.66 15.52
N SER A 74 -14.32 -0.51 15.18
CA SER A 74 -14.85 -0.79 13.84
C SER A 74 -15.96 0.19 13.45
N ASP A 75 -16.80 0.59 14.38
CA ASP A 75 -17.93 1.50 14.11
C ASP A 75 -17.45 2.93 13.83
N GLU A 76 -16.46 3.40 14.59
CA GLU A 76 -15.87 4.71 14.35
C GLU A 76 -15.14 4.73 12.99
N ALA A 77 -14.38 3.69 12.66
CA ALA A 77 -13.72 3.55 11.37
C ALA A 77 -14.71 3.52 10.20
N LYS A 78 -15.83 2.80 10.34
CA LYS A 78 -16.91 2.79 9.33
C LYS A 78 -17.53 4.16 9.14
N ALA A 79 -17.74 4.93 10.20
CA ALA A 79 -18.28 6.29 10.10
C ALA A 79 -17.34 7.21 9.32
N VAL A 80 -16.04 7.12 9.56
CA VAL A 80 -15.04 7.89 8.79
C VAL A 80 -15.02 7.49 7.32
N LEU A 81 -15.08 6.18 7.03
CA LEU A 81 -15.14 5.67 5.66
C LEU A 81 -16.40 6.16 4.95
N GLN A 82 -17.57 6.03 5.56
CA GLN A 82 -18.84 6.48 4.98
C GLN A 82 -18.83 7.98 4.67
N HIS A 83 -18.30 8.78 5.59
CA HIS A 83 -18.13 10.21 5.36
C HIS A 83 -17.21 10.49 4.17
N ALA A 84 -16.06 9.84 4.07
CA ALA A 84 -15.14 10.01 2.94
C ALA A 84 -15.82 9.62 1.61
N LEU A 85 -16.52 8.50 1.56
CA LEU A 85 -17.22 8.03 0.36
C LEU A 85 -18.37 8.96 -0.05
N SER A 86 -19.12 9.53 0.90
CA SER A 86 -20.19 10.48 0.62
C SER A 86 -19.70 11.77 -0.03
N GLN A 87 -18.43 12.11 0.17
CA GLN A 87 -17.77 13.25 -0.47
C GLN A 87 -17.12 12.90 -1.82
N GLY A 88 -17.31 11.68 -2.33
CA GLY A 88 -16.71 11.23 -3.58
C GLY A 88 -15.20 11.05 -3.48
N TYR A 89 -14.74 10.19 -2.61
CA TYR A 89 -13.33 10.02 -2.27
C TYR A 89 -12.46 9.65 -3.49
N ARG A 90 -11.89 10.65 -4.16
CA ARG A 90 -10.82 10.57 -5.17
C ARG A 90 -11.01 9.53 -6.29
N GLY A 91 -12.22 9.00 -6.49
CA GLY A 91 -12.49 7.95 -7.46
C GLY A 91 -11.88 6.58 -7.11
N ILE A 92 -11.39 6.40 -5.87
CA ILE A 92 -10.90 5.12 -5.38
C ILE A 92 -12.10 4.28 -4.93
N PRO A 93 -12.26 3.04 -5.39
CA PRO A 93 -13.35 2.17 -4.98
C PRO A 93 -13.24 1.80 -3.48
N ALA A 94 -14.38 1.62 -2.84
CA ALA A 94 -14.43 1.32 -1.40
C ALA A 94 -13.62 0.08 -1.01
N GLU A 95 -13.59 -0.93 -1.88
CA GLU A 95 -12.85 -2.18 -1.69
C GLU A 95 -11.32 -2.00 -1.65
N ALA A 96 -10.83 -0.88 -2.18
CA ALA A 96 -9.41 -0.54 -2.16
C ALA A 96 -9.00 0.29 -0.94
N LEU A 97 -9.97 0.73 -0.14
CA LEU A 97 -9.73 1.49 1.09
C LEU A 97 -9.64 0.53 2.29
N ILE A 98 -8.68 0.79 3.18
CA ILE A 98 -8.47 -0.04 4.37
C ILE A 98 -8.89 0.71 5.62
N THR A 99 -9.93 0.24 6.27
CA THR A 99 -10.44 0.83 7.51
C THR A 99 -10.83 -0.25 8.51
N GLY A 100 -10.76 0.07 9.78
CA GLY A 100 -11.17 -0.83 10.84
C GLY A 100 -10.47 -0.52 12.16
N SER A 101 -10.67 -1.39 13.13
CA SER A 101 -9.86 -1.46 14.34
C SER A 101 -8.42 -1.89 14.04
N VAL A 102 -7.55 -1.87 15.03
CA VAL A 102 -6.16 -2.34 14.89
C VAL A 102 -6.09 -3.76 14.32
N ASP A 103 -6.88 -4.69 14.87
CA ASP A 103 -6.87 -6.09 14.45
C ASP A 103 -7.41 -6.28 13.03
N GLU A 104 -8.48 -5.57 12.68
CA GLU A 104 -9.07 -5.62 11.33
C GLU A 104 -8.12 -5.08 10.26
N VAL A 105 -7.40 -4.00 10.57
CA VAL A 105 -6.41 -3.43 9.64
C VAL A 105 -5.18 -4.33 9.54
N ALA A 106 -4.72 -4.92 10.64
CA ALA A 106 -3.62 -5.88 10.63
C ALA A 106 -3.96 -7.10 9.76
N GLU A 107 -5.19 -7.63 9.87
CA GLU A 107 -5.64 -8.76 9.04
C GLU A 107 -5.69 -8.40 7.56
N GLN A 108 -6.19 -7.21 7.22
CA GLN A 108 -6.18 -6.73 5.84
C GLN A 108 -4.73 -6.58 5.30
N PHE A 109 -3.78 -6.14 6.12
CA PHE A 109 -2.37 -6.05 5.70
C PHE A 109 -1.75 -7.43 5.48
N ARG A 110 -2.09 -8.44 6.31
CA ARG A 110 -1.62 -9.83 6.11
C ARG A 110 -2.04 -10.39 4.75
N THR A 111 -3.24 -10.06 4.27
CA THR A 111 -3.66 -10.53 2.94
C THR A 111 -2.74 -10.03 1.83
N PHE A 112 -2.16 -8.84 1.96
CA PHE A 112 -1.18 -8.32 1.00
C PHE A 112 0.22 -8.93 1.19
N GLU A 113 0.62 -9.23 2.42
CA GLU A 113 1.84 -9.99 2.70
C GLU A 113 1.78 -11.37 2.04
N GLU A 114 0.64 -12.08 2.13
CA GLU A 114 0.41 -13.38 1.48
C GLU A 114 0.49 -13.31 -0.04
N ILE A 115 0.08 -12.20 -0.65
CA ILE A 115 0.29 -11.93 -2.08
C ILE A 115 1.77 -11.70 -2.38
N GLY A 116 2.57 -11.32 -1.39
CA GLY A 116 4.01 -11.07 -1.47
C GLY A 116 4.36 -9.59 -1.65
N TYR A 117 3.49 -8.68 -1.22
CA TYR A 117 3.88 -7.30 -1.02
C TYR A 117 4.81 -7.17 0.19
N THR A 118 5.91 -6.45 0.01
CA THR A 118 6.93 -6.25 1.07
C THR A 118 6.73 -4.96 1.84
N ASP A 119 6.03 -4.00 1.23
CA ASP A 119 5.85 -2.65 1.76
C ASP A 119 4.44 -2.14 1.49
N ILE A 120 3.84 -1.49 2.48
CA ILE A 120 2.58 -0.77 2.33
C ILE A 120 2.80 0.72 2.62
N LEU A 121 2.61 1.55 1.60
CA LEU A 121 2.64 3.00 1.73
C LEU A 121 1.25 3.48 2.13
N VAL A 122 1.14 4.12 3.27
CA VAL A 122 -0.16 4.54 3.81
C VAL A 122 -0.41 6.02 3.62
N ARG A 123 -1.65 6.37 3.34
CA ARG A 123 -2.21 7.71 3.38
C ARG A 123 -3.51 7.67 4.17
N HIS A 124 -3.77 8.67 5.00
CA HIS A 124 -5.04 8.71 5.74
C HIS A 124 -6.21 9.19 4.86
N LEU A 125 -7.40 8.60 5.10
CA LEU A 125 -8.64 8.93 4.38
C LEU A 125 -9.18 10.32 4.72
N THR A 126 -8.83 10.85 5.89
CA THR A 126 -9.34 12.12 6.40
C THR A 126 -8.24 13.16 6.50
N ASN A 127 -8.62 14.44 6.44
CA ASN A 127 -7.75 15.57 6.72
C ASN A 127 -7.99 16.17 8.12
N ASP A 128 -8.86 15.56 8.92
CA ASP A 128 -9.09 15.92 10.32
C ASP A 128 -7.85 15.55 11.15
N GLN A 129 -7.09 16.55 11.54
CA GLN A 129 -5.78 16.35 12.17
C GLN A 129 -5.83 15.49 13.45
N PRO A 130 -6.74 15.69 14.41
CA PRO A 130 -6.88 14.81 15.56
C PRO A 130 -7.10 13.34 15.17
N LYS A 131 -7.97 13.08 14.18
CA LYS A 131 -8.23 11.73 13.67
C LYS A 131 -7.00 11.12 13.00
N VAL A 132 -6.29 11.90 12.19
CA VAL A 132 -5.04 11.45 11.56
C VAL A 132 -4.00 11.06 12.60
N LEU A 133 -3.79 11.88 13.62
CA LEU A 133 -2.82 11.59 14.71
C LEU A 133 -3.22 10.34 15.49
N GLY A 134 -4.48 10.19 15.88
CA GLY A 134 -4.96 9.01 16.58
C GLY A 134 -4.86 7.73 15.72
N SER A 135 -5.17 7.83 14.43
CA SER A 135 -4.99 6.71 13.48
C SER A 135 -3.51 6.34 13.30
N LEU A 136 -2.61 7.34 13.27
CA LEU A 136 -1.17 7.10 13.17
C LEU A 136 -0.61 6.40 14.42
N GLU A 137 -1.05 6.79 15.61
CA GLU A 137 -0.67 6.11 16.87
C GLU A 137 -1.13 4.64 16.86
N ARG A 138 -2.38 4.38 16.43
CA ARG A 138 -2.91 3.01 16.31
C ARG A 138 -2.23 2.21 15.21
N LEU A 139 -1.72 2.85 14.16
CA LEU A 139 -0.93 2.18 13.12
C LEU A 139 0.37 1.57 13.69
N ALA A 140 0.95 2.15 14.75
CA ALA A 140 2.08 1.53 15.44
C ALA A 140 1.69 0.18 16.08
N ALA A 141 0.48 0.07 16.62
CA ALA A 141 -0.05 -1.19 17.14
C ALA A 141 -0.35 -2.20 16.01
N VAL A 142 -0.88 -1.74 14.88
CA VAL A 142 -1.03 -2.59 13.67
C VAL A 142 0.32 -3.18 13.26
N ARG A 143 1.37 -2.36 13.19
CA ARG A 143 2.73 -2.81 12.86
C ARG A 143 3.26 -3.85 13.88
N ALA A 144 3.00 -3.65 15.16
CA ALA A 144 3.40 -4.61 16.20
C ALA A 144 2.66 -5.94 16.06
N ALA A 145 1.39 -5.93 15.61
CA ALA A 145 0.60 -7.14 15.37
C ALA A 145 1.05 -7.93 14.12
N LEU A 146 1.80 -7.32 13.21
CA LEU A 146 2.36 -7.96 12.00
C LEU A 146 3.76 -8.54 12.22
N ALA A 147 4.42 -8.19 13.31
CA ALA A 147 5.75 -8.69 13.65
C ALA A 147 5.66 -10.06 14.33
#